data_6a3277f548202b5e98a2d296ac7a719c
#
_entry.id   6a3277f548202b5e98a2d296ac7a719c
#
_cell.length_a   1.000
_cell.length_b   1.000
_cell.length_c   1.000
_cell.angle_alpha   90.00
_cell.angle_beta   90.00
_cell.angle_gamma   90.00
#
_symmetry.space_group_name_H-M   'P 1'
#
loop_
_entity.id
_entity.type
_entity.pdbx_description
1 polymer ?
#
loop_
_entity_poly.entity_id
_entity_poly.type
_entity_poly.pdbx_seq_one_letter_code
_entity_poly.pdbx_strand_id
1 'polypeptide(L)'
;MANRFQKLFFNLSTVSPLAFFMAIVWWLQCGAREITTTTGEIHLSAKSIIISIVGILGLLYAFRSILIVRIANKKLEIVPIDVSSVKSKGNFPIIAIISYVLPFSNLVLGDYNIWLSLSIIAIAILFLALSNTVWLNPILMLWRYHFYEISNANGSEELPMISKRKSIQDAKSIKKVITLWDYFMIEVKE
;
A
#
# COMPACT_ATOMS: atom_id res chain seq x y z
N MET A 1 8.25 21.08 -6.20
CA MET A 1 7.05 21.00 -5.32
C MET A 1 6.22 19.81 -5.73
N ALA A 2 6.24 18.74 -4.97
CA ALA A 2 5.37 17.60 -5.24
C ALA A 2 3.93 18.00 -4.96
N ASN A 3 3.08 17.78 -5.93
CA ASN A 3 1.68 18.12 -5.82
C ASN A 3 1.05 17.26 -4.72
N ARG A 4 0.39 17.85 -3.72
CA ARG A 4 -0.31 17.13 -2.62
C ARG A 4 -1.18 15.99 -3.16
N PHE A 5 -1.74 16.15 -4.36
CA PHE A 5 -2.49 15.14 -5.08
C PHE A 5 -1.67 13.88 -5.40
N GLN A 6 -0.42 14.00 -5.83
CA GLN A 6 0.41 12.84 -6.15
C GLN A 6 0.72 12.00 -4.91
N LYS A 7 0.98 12.66 -3.76
CA LYS A 7 1.16 12.01 -2.47
C LYS A 7 -0.12 11.29 -2.04
N LEU A 8 -1.27 11.97 -2.15
CA LEU A 8 -2.57 11.37 -1.85
C LEU A 8 -2.83 10.13 -2.70
N PHE A 9 -2.61 10.21 -4.02
CA PHE A 9 -2.79 9.08 -4.92
C PHE A 9 -1.85 7.91 -4.62
N PHE A 10 -0.63 8.18 -4.17
CA PHE A 10 0.27 7.12 -3.75
C PHE A 10 -0.22 6.47 -2.45
N ASN A 11 -0.61 7.26 -1.47
CA ASN A 11 -1.18 6.77 -0.22
C ASN A 11 -2.48 5.97 -0.46
N LEU A 12 -3.31 6.41 -1.41
CA LEU A 12 -4.52 5.69 -1.79
C LEU A 12 -4.20 4.28 -2.34
N SER A 13 -3.07 4.12 -3.04
CA SER A 13 -2.62 2.80 -3.51
C SER A 13 -2.26 1.85 -2.36
N THR A 14 -2.00 2.38 -1.16
CA THR A 14 -1.74 1.59 0.04
C THR A 14 -3.02 0.96 0.59
N VAL A 15 -4.15 1.65 0.50
CA VAL A 15 -5.46 1.17 0.98
C VAL A 15 -6.22 0.36 -0.06
N SER A 16 -5.91 0.56 -1.33
CA SER A 16 -6.65 -0.08 -2.42
C SER A 16 -6.72 -1.62 -2.36
N PRO A 17 -5.75 -2.39 -1.79
CA PRO A 17 -5.91 -3.82 -1.56
C PRO A 17 -7.08 -4.19 -0.66
N LEU A 18 -7.55 -3.27 0.22
CA LEU A 18 -8.72 -3.53 1.06
C LEU A 18 -9.98 -3.80 0.22
N ALA A 19 -10.14 -3.10 -0.90
CA ALA A 19 -11.25 -3.35 -1.82
C ALA A 19 -11.22 -4.77 -2.40
N PHE A 20 -10.04 -5.29 -2.68
CA PHE A 20 -9.87 -6.67 -3.13
C PHE A 20 -10.19 -7.68 -2.03
N PHE A 21 -9.71 -7.46 -0.80
CA PHE A 21 -10.06 -8.30 0.33
C PHE A 21 -11.57 -8.27 0.62
N MET A 22 -12.20 -7.12 0.50
CA MET A 22 -13.66 -7.00 0.62
C MET A 22 -14.38 -7.87 -0.43
N ALA A 23 -13.92 -7.87 -1.66
CA ALA A 23 -14.50 -8.70 -2.70
C ALA A 23 -14.32 -10.21 -2.41
N ILE A 24 -13.16 -10.62 -1.90
CA ILE A 24 -12.92 -12.01 -1.48
C ILE A 24 -13.91 -12.41 -0.36
N VAL A 25 -14.03 -11.60 0.69
CA VAL A 25 -14.94 -11.89 1.81
C VAL A 25 -16.39 -11.97 1.32
N TRP A 26 -16.79 -11.07 0.45
CA TRP A 26 -18.10 -11.13 -0.20
C TRP A 26 -18.33 -12.48 -0.89
N TRP A 27 -17.41 -12.93 -1.72
CA TRP A 27 -17.52 -14.19 -2.46
C TRP A 27 -17.55 -15.41 -1.53
N LEU A 28 -16.79 -15.39 -0.45
CA LEU A 28 -16.78 -16.49 0.53
C LEU A 28 -18.10 -16.61 1.27
N GLN A 29 -18.78 -15.51 1.56
CA GLN A 29 -19.98 -15.51 2.36
C GLN A 29 -21.29 -15.49 1.54
N CYS A 30 -21.32 -14.70 0.50
CA CYS A 30 -22.54 -14.40 -0.26
C CYS A 30 -22.51 -14.93 -1.68
N GLY A 31 -21.32 -15.08 -2.29
CA GLY A 31 -21.18 -15.36 -3.70
C GLY A 31 -21.87 -16.68 -4.13
N ALA A 32 -21.77 -17.72 -3.30
CA ALA A 32 -22.41 -19.00 -3.58
C ALA A 32 -23.96 -18.94 -3.56
N ARG A 33 -24.53 -18.01 -2.78
CA ARG A 33 -25.99 -17.80 -2.69
C ARG A 33 -26.52 -16.91 -3.82
N GLU A 34 -25.65 -16.12 -4.41
CA GLU A 34 -25.99 -15.17 -5.47
C GLU A 34 -25.91 -15.79 -6.89
N ILE A 35 -25.39 -17.02 -6.98
CA ILE A 35 -25.38 -17.79 -8.22
C ILE A 35 -26.69 -18.56 -8.29
N THR A 36 -27.61 -18.08 -9.10
CA THR A 36 -28.85 -18.80 -9.39
C THR A 36 -28.70 -19.59 -10.69
N THR A 37 -28.92 -20.88 -10.62
CA THR A 37 -29.00 -21.74 -11.80
C THR A 37 -30.46 -21.88 -12.21
N THR A 38 -30.88 -21.10 -13.18
CA THR A 38 -32.18 -21.28 -13.83
C THR A 38 -31.91 -21.82 -15.21
N THR A 39 -32.45 -23.01 -15.53
CA THR A 39 -32.37 -23.64 -16.88
C THR A 39 -30.93 -23.84 -17.43
N GLY A 40 -29.93 -24.12 -16.55
CA GLY A 40 -28.56 -24.39 -17.00
C GLY A 40 -27.71 -23.16 -17.31
N GLU A 41 -28.24 -21.95 -17.13
CA GLU A 41 -27.49 -20.70 -17.26
C GLU A 41 -27.09 -20.16 -15.89
N ILE A 42 -25.85 -19.72 -15.78
CA ILE A 42 -25.33 -19.13 -14.55
C ILE A 42 -25.65 -17.63 -14.58
N HIS A 43 -26.60 -17.19 -13.77
CA HIS A 43 -26.90 -15.77 -13.58
C HIS A 43 -26.16 -15.23 -12.35
N LEU A 44 -25.23 -14.30 -12.58
CA LEU A 44 -24.56 -13.56 -11.52
C LEU A 44 -25.37 -12.30 -11.17
N SER A 45 -25.59 -12.06 -9.88
CA SER A 45 -26.25 -10.82 -9.46
C SER A 45 -25.42 -9.59 -9.85
N ALA A 46 -26.08 -8.48 -10.16
CA ALA A 46 -25.43 -7.23 -10.46
C ALA A 46 -24.51 -6.76 -9.31
N LYS A 47 -24.85 -7.07 -8.05
CA LYS A 47 -24.03 -6.76 -6.87
C LYS A 47 -22.70 -7.52 -6.91
N SER A 48 -22.73 -8.82 -7.18
CA SER A 48 -21.52 -9.65 -7.25
C SER A 48 -20.58 -9.17 -8.35
N ILE A 49 -21.14 -8.77 -9.50
CA ILE A 49 -20.36 -8.21 -10.61
C ILE A 49 -19.69 -6.90 -10.19
N ILE A 50 -20.45 -5.97 -9.61
CA ILE A 50 -19.92 -4.66 -9.18
C ILE A 50 -18.81 -4.84 -8.14
N ILE A 51 -19.03 -5.67 -7.12
CA ILE A 51 -18.04 -5.91 -6.06
C ILE A 51 -16.77 -6.53 -6.63
N SER A 52 -16.90 -7.47 -7.56
CA SER A 52 -15.75 -8.07 -8.24
C SER A 52 -14.95 -7.05 -9.05
N ILE A 53 -15.64 -6.21 -9.82
CA ILE A 53 -15.00 -5.12 -10.58
C ILE A 53 -14.26 -4.17 -9.65
N VAL A 54 -14.89 -3.72 -8.58
CA VAL A 54 -14.28 -2.81 -7.59
C VAL A 54 -13.05 -3.47 -6.94
N GLY A 55 -13.14 -4.74 -6.59
CA GLY A 55 -12.02 -5.50 -6.04
C GLY A 55 -10.83 -5.59 -7.01
N ILE A 56 -11.10 -5.95 -8.26
CA ILE A 56 -10.06 -6.04 -9.31
C ILE A 56 -9.43 -4.67 -9.58
N LEU A 57 -10.24 -3.62 -9.70
CA LEU A 57 -9.73 -2.26 -9.89
C LEU A 57 -8.88 -1.80 -8.70
N GLY A 58 -9.28 -2.13 -7.47
CA GLY A 58 -8.51 -1.87 -6.27
C GLY A 58 -7.14 -2.56 -6.31
N LEU A 59 -7.11 -3.83 -6.70
CA LEU A 59 -5.86 -4.57 -6.85
C LEU A 59 -4.96 -3.98 -7.94
N LEU A 60 -5.50 -3.68 -9.11
CA LEU A 60 -4.76 -3.04 -10.21
C LEU A 60 -4.20 -1.68 -9.79
N TYR A 61 -4.99 -0.90 -9.05
CA TYR A 61 -4.54 0.39 -8.54
C TYR A 61 -3.39 0.24 -7.51
N ALA A 62 -3.39 -0.82 -6.70
CA ALA A 62 -2.31 -1.10 -5.77
C ALA A 62 -0.96 -1.30 -6.48
N PHE A 63 -0.93 -1.94 -7.65
CA PHE A 63 0.27 -2.12 -8.46
C PHE A 63 0.84 -0.82 -9.04
N ARG A 64 0.06 0.24 -9.09
CA ARG A 64 0.51 1.56 -9.53
C ARG A 64 1.71 2.06 -8.72
N SER A 65 1.78 1.75 -7.42
CA SER A 65 2.91 2.15 -6.56
C SER A 65 4.25 1.61 -7.08
N ILE A 66 4.26 0.37 -7.58
CA ILE A 66 5.45 -0.24 -8.18
C ILE A 66 5.86 0.49 -9.46
N LEU A 67 4.87 0.85 -10.29
CA LEU A 67 5.12 1.60 -11.52
C LEU A 67 5.71 2.97 -11.21
N ILE A 68 5.19 3.67 -10.19
CA ILE A 68 5.71 4.97 -9.75
C ILE A 68 7.19 4.84 -9.34
N VAL A 69 7.52 3.85 -8.51
CA VAL A 69 8.90 3.60 -8.07
C VAL A 69 9.81 3.26 -9.25
N ARG A 70 9.34 2.45 -10.21
CA ARG A 70 10.12 2.11 -11.42
C ARG A 70 10.36 3.31 -12.32
N ILE A 71 9.33 4.15 -12.51
CA ILE A 71 9.45 5.36 -13.33
C ILE A 71 10.37 6.38 -12.66
N ALA A 72 10.26 6.53 -11.34
CA ALA A 72 11.12 7.40 -10.56
C ALA A 72 12.61 7.04 -10.75
N ASN A 73 12.92 5.74 -10.60
CA ASN A 73 14.29 5.24 -10.81
C ASN A 73 14.86 5.48 -12.21
N LYS A 74 14.01 5.72 -13.20
CA LYS A 74 14.46 5.99 -14.60
C LYS A 74 14.51 7.47 -14.95
N LYS A 75 13.68 8.30 -14.33
CA LYS A 75 13.43 9.68 -14.78
C LYS A 75 13.89 10.74 -13.79
N LEU A 76 14.02 10.40 -12.52
CA LEU A 76 14.40 11.38 -11.51
C LEU A 76 15.91 11.42 -11.31
N GLU A 77 16.37 12.58 -10.92
CA GLU A 77 17.78 12.86 -10.67
C GLU A 77 18.26 12.15 -9.40
N ILE A 78 19.48 11.63 -9.48
CA ILE A 78 20.14 10.95 -8.36
C ILE A 78 20.83 12.03 -7.52
N VAL A 79 20.47 12.09 -6.26
CA VAL A 79 21.03 13.06 -5.31
C VAL A 79 22.00 12.33 -4.37
N PRO A 80 23.24 12.81 -4.19
CA PRO A 80 24.12 12.30 -3.16
C PRO A 80 23.56 12.67 -1.79
N ILE A 81 23.64 11.75 -0.83
CA ILE A 81 23.20 11.97 0.54
C ILE A 81 24.24 11.48 1.53
N ASP A 82 24.39 12.21 2.63
CA ASP A 82 25.19 11.79 3.76
C ASP A 82 24.26 11.37 4.90
N VAL A 83 24.26 10.06 5.19
CA VAL A 83 23.35 9.44 6.16
C VAL A 83 24.10 9.16 7.46
N SER A 84 23.63 9.71 8.56
CA SER A 84 24.21 9.51 9.90
C SER A 84 23.71 8.25 10.59
N SER A 85 22.43 7.90 10.40
CA SER A 85 21.86 6.69 10.99
C SER A 85 20.79 6.06 10.11
N VAL A 86 20.65 4.73 10.25
CA VAL A 86 19.64 3.93 9.53
C VAL A 86 18.93 3.05 10.54
N LYS A 87 17.60 3.13 10.58
CA LYS A 87 16.76 2.25 11.38
C LYS A 87 15.89 1.40 10.46
N SER A 88 15.92 0.09 10.62
CA SER A 88 15.02 -0.80 9.87
C SER A 88 13.64 -0.83 10.52
N LYS A 89 12.59 -0.72 9.71
CA LYS A 89 11.20 -0.94 10.14
C LYS A 89 10.75 -2.39 9.92
N GLY A 90 11.57 -3.34 10.39
CA GLY A 90 11.37 -4.78 10.16
C GLY A 90 10.04 -5.36 10.64
N ASN A 91 9.39 -4.80 11.67
CA ASN A 91 8.09 -5.27 12.19
C ASN A 91 6.89 -4.73 11.42
N PHE A 92 7.13 -3.84 10.48
CA PHE A 92 6.06 -3.20 9.71
C PHE A 92 5.21 -4.16 8.87
N PRO A 93 5.75 -5.25 8.26
CA PRO A 93 4.95 -6.22 7.51
C PRO A 93 3.82 -6.81 8.33
N ILE A 94 4.12 -7.18 9.57
CA ILE A 94 3.15 -7.81 10.47
C ILE A 94 2.06 -6.80 10.84
N ILE A 95 2.43 -5.57 11.18
CA ILE A 95 1.47 -4.50 11.49
C ILE A 95 0.57 -4.19 10.29
N ALA A 96 1.15 -4.12 9.08
CA ALA A 96 0.38 -3.90 7.88
C ALA A 96 -0.63 -5.02 7.63
N ILE A 97 -0.21 -6.29 7.71
CA ILE A 97 -1.09 -7.44 7.53
C ILE A 97 -2.21 -7.43 8.58
N ILE A 98 -1.89 -7.21 9.84
CA ILE A 98 -2.89 -7.12 10.92
C ILE A 98 -3.88 -5.99 10.62
N SER A 99 -3.41 -4.81 10.22
CA SER A 99 -4.26 -3.67 9.89
C SER A 99 -5.20 -3.94 8.70
N TYR A 100 -4.79 -4.81 7.77
CA TYR A 100 -5.65 -5.22 6.65
C TYR A 100 -6.63 -6.34 7.03
N VAL A 101 -6.21 -7.30 7.83
CA VAL A 101 -7.02 -8.48 8.16
C VAL A 101 -8.01 -8.19 9.29
N LEU A 102 -7.61 -7.44 10.29
CA LEU A 102 -8.40 -7.21 11.51
C LEU A 102 -9.78 -6.58 11.24
N PRO A 103 -9.94 -5.57 10.38
CA PRO A 103 -11.26 -5.03 10.05
C PRO A 103 -12.19 -6.05 9.39
N PHE A 104 -11.64 -7.05 8.69
CA PHE A 104 -12.43 -8.07 8.01
C PHE A 104 -12.62 -9.35 8.83
N SER A 105 -11.95 -9.52 9.96
CA SER A 105 -12.10 -10.71 10.81
C SER A 105 -13.52 -10.89 11.29
N ASN A 106 -14.18 -9.83 11.73
CA ASN A 106 -15.59 -9.87 12.15
C ASN A 106 -16.53 -10.14 10.98
N LEU A 107 -16.17 -9.72 9.77
CA LEU A 107 -16.95 -10.00 8.57
C LEU A 107 -16.81 -11.46 8.11
N VAL A 108 -15.68 -12.10 8.39
CA VAL A 108 -15.45 -13.52 8.09
C VAL A 108 -16.19 -14.41 9.08
N LEU A 109 -16.31 -13.97 10.34
CA LEU A 109 -16.95 -14.75 11.43
C LEU A 109 -18.44 -14.49 11.56
N GLY A 110 -18.98 -13.44 10.96
CA GLY A 110 -20.38 -13.04 11.03
C GLY A 110 -21.01 -12.86 9.64
N ASP A 111 -22.21 -12.29 9.62
CA ASP A 111 -22.87 -11.94 8.36
C ASP A 111 -22.19 -10.77 7.67
N TYR A 112 -22.03 -10.88 6.35
CA TYR A 112 -21.42 -9.81 5.56
C TYR A 112 -22.28 -8.54 5.59
N ASN A 113 -21.67 -7.46 6.06
CA ASN A 113 -22.30 -6.14 6.08
C ASN A 113 -21.52 -5.17 5.20
N ILE A 114 -22.08 -4.85 4.02
CA ILE A 114 -21.46 -3.94 3.04
C ILE A 114 -21.26 -2.55 3.61
N TRP A 115 -22.19 -2.04 4.45
CA TRP A 115 -22.08 -0.71 5.02
C TRP A 115 -20.92 -0.62 6.00
N LEU A 116 -20.70 -1.66 6.80
CA LEU A 116 -19.55 -1.74 7.69
C LEU A 116 -18.23 -1.75 6.91
N SER A 117 -18.16 -2.54 5.83
CA SER A 117 -16.98 -2.61 4.96
C SER A 117 -16.66 -1.27 4.30
N LEU A 118 -17.68 -0.59 3.77
CA LEU A 118 -17.53 0.74 3.17
C LEU A 118 -17.10 1.79 4.21
N SER A 119 -17.65 1.73 5.43
CA SER A 119 -17.26 2.63 6.52
C SER A 119 -15.79 2.45 6.90
N ILE A 120 -15.31 1.21 7.00
CA ILE A 120 -13.89 0.92 7.29
C ILE A 120 -12.99 1.51 6.20
N ILE A 121 -13.32 1.30 4.93
CA ILE A 121 -12.56 1.85 3.81
C ILE A 121 -12.58 3.38 3.83
N ALA A 122 -13.74 3.99 4.05
CA ALA A 122 -13.88 5.45 4.12
C ALA A 122 -13.04 6.06 5.25
N ILE A 123 -13.05 5.44 6.44
CA ILE A 123 -12.23 5.85 7.58
C ILE A 123 -10.74 5.73 7.23
N ALA A 124 -10.31 4.61 6.63
CA ALA A 124 -8.93 4.43 6.22
C ALA A 124 -8.47 5.49 5.21
N ILE A 125 -9.32 5.82 4.23
CA ILE A 125 -9.04 6.90 3.25
C ILE A 125 -8.94 8.25 3.96
N LEU A 126 -9.84 8.54 4.90
CA LEU A 126 -9.83 9.78 5.66
C LEU A 126 -8.53 9.93 6.47
N PHE A 127 -8.11 8.88 7.18
CA PHE A 127 -6.84 8.88 7.91
C PHE A 127 -5.64 9.13 6.99
N LEU A 128 -5.62 8.53 5.81
CA LEU A 128 -4.56 8.75 4.84
C LEU A 128 -4.56 10.17 4.27
N ALA A 129 -5.74 10.74 4.03
CA ALA A 129 -5.87 12.09 3.52
C ALA A 129 -5.38 13.14 4.55
N LEU A 130 -5.65 12.89 5.83
CA LEU A 130 -5.22 13.77 6.94
C LEU A 130 -3.76 13.55 7.33
N SER A 131 -3.19 12.38 7.04
CA SER A 131 -1.81 12.07 7.38
C SER A 131 -0.82 12.79 6.46
N ASN A 132 0.15 13.47 7.07
CA ASN A 132 1.28 14.05 6.36
C ASN A 132 2.39 13.04 6.04
N THR A 133 2.30 11.82 6.57
CA THR A 133 3.30 10.77 6.34
C THR A 133 3.01 10.00 5.06
N VAL A 134 4.06 9.48 4.42
CA VAL A 134 3.92 8.49 3.35
C VAL A 134 3.74 7.13 4.02
N TRP A 135 2.58 6.53 3.83
CA TRP A 135 2.29 5.22 4.37
C TRP A 135 3.02 4.13 3.59
N LEU A 136 3.50 3.16 4.35
CA LEU A 136 4.26 2.04 3.81
C LEU A 136 3.31 1.11 3.04
N ASN A 137 3.56 0.96 1.76
CA ASN A 137 2.68 0.18 0.89
C ASN A 137 3.03 -1.31 0.95
N PRO A 138 2.11 -2.21 1.36
CA PRO A 138 2.37 -3.62 1.47
C PRO A 138 2.72 -4.28 0.11
N ILE A 139 2.22 -3.73 -0.99
CA ILE A 139 2.55 -4.22 -2.33
C ILE A 139 4.04 -4.02 -2.65
N LEU A 140 4.65 -2.90 -2.22
CA LEU A 140 6.09 -2.71 -2.36
C LEU A 140 6.90 -3.75 -1.59
N MET A 141 6.39 -4.21 -0.44
CA MET A 141 7.04 -5.27 0.34
C MET A 141 6.98 -6.62 -0.38
N LEU A 142 5.86 -6.97 -1.00
CA LEU A 142 5.75 -8.16 -1.84
C LEU A 142 6.76 -8.12 -3.00
N TRP A 143 7.13 -6.93 -3.47
CA TRP A 143 8.17 -6.71 -4.49
C TRP A 143 9.58 -6.61 -3.92
N ARG A 144 9.79 -7.11 -2.67
CA ARG A 144 11.09 -7.13 -1.96
C ARG A 144 11.69 -5.74 -1.70
N TYR A 145 10.87 -4.70 -1.60
CA TYR A 145 11.32 -3.44 -1.04
C TYR A 145 11.23 -3.48 0.48
N HIS A 146 12.30 -3.04 1.13
CA HIS A 146 12.38 -2.93 2.59
C HIS A 146 12.32 -1.46 2.97
N PHE A 147 11.72 -1.19 4.11
CA PHE A 147 11.50 0.17 4.60
C PHE A 147 12.48 0.50 5.70
N TYR A 148 13.09 1.66 5.56
CA TYR A 148 14.06 2.21 6.49
C TYR A 148 13.68 3.63 6.87
N GLU A 149 14.13 4.08 8.03
CA GLU A 149 14.21 5.48 8.40
C GLU A 149 15.66 5.86 8.42
N ILE A 150 15.99 6.94 7.74
CA ILE A 150 17.33 7.49 7.68
C ILE A 150 17.34 8.87 8.31
N SER A 151 18.40 9.18 9.03
CA SER A 151 18.66 10.53 9.53
C SER A 151 19.82 11.13 8.75
N ASN A 152 19.66 12.37 8.32
CA ASN A 152 20.73 13.12 7.66
C ASN A 152 21.82 13.51 8.67
N ALA A 153 23.03 13.79 8.21
CA ALA A 153 24.16 14.22 9.04
C ALA A 153 23.85 15.44 9.92
N ASN A 154 22.93 16.29 9.49
CA ASN A 154 22.43 17.43 10.25
C ASN A 154 21.42 17.06 11.36
N GLY A 155 21.08 15.79 11.54
CA GLY A 155 20.49 15.21 12.74
C GLY A 155 19.04 15.49 13.06
N SER A 156 18.31 16.30 12.28
CA SER A 156 17.02 16.84 12.72
C SER A 156 15.78 16.17 12.15
N GLU A 157 15.87 15.37 11.11
CA GLU A 157 14.69 14.77 10.50
C GLU A 157 14.91 13.29 10.17
N GLU A 158 13.98 12.44 10.61
CA GLU A 158 13.90 11.04 10.20
C GLU A 158 13.10 10.96 8.89
N LEU A 159 13.78 10.57 7.82
CA LEU A 159 13.19 10.49 6.48
C LEU A 159 12.91 9.03 6.10
N PRO A 160 11.73 8.71 5.61
CA PRO A 160 11.41 7.36 5.14
C PRO A 160 12.13 7.06 3.82
N MET A 161 12.77 5.91 3.77
CA MET A 161 13.49 5.41 2.60
C MET A 161 13.06 3.97 2.28
N ILE A 162 12.97 3.66 1.00
CA ILE A 162 12.84 2.27 0.53
C ILE A 162 14.12 1.80 -0.15
N SER A 163 14.45 0.55 0.10
CA SER A 163 15.60 -0.12 -0.50
C SER A 163 15.26 -1.56 -0.88
N LYS A 164 15.98 -2.10 -1.86
CA LYS A 164 15.95 -3.54 -2.17
C LYS A 164 16.93 -4.34 -1.32
N ARG A 165 17.75 -3.70 -0.51
CA ARG A 165 18.64 -4.39 0.43
C ARG A 165 17.84 -4.93 1.61
N LYS A 166 18.04 -6.19 1.94
CA LYS A 166 17.37 -6.85 3.07
C LYS A 166 17.84 -6.32 4.43
N SER A 167 19.09 -5.91 4.53
CA SER A 167 19.68 -5.33 5.73
C SER A 167 20.71 -4.29 5.34
N ILE A 168 20.63 -3.14 6.00
CA ILE A 168 21.62 -2.06 5.89
C ILE A 168 22.16 -1.88 7.30
N GLN A 169 23.42 -2.29 7.50
CA GLN A 169 24.10 -2.20 8.80
C GLN A 169 24.91 -0.92 8.93
N ASP A 170 25.44 -0.42 7.81
CA ASP A 170 26.25 0.80 7.78
C ASP A 170 25.50 1.90 7.03
N ALA A 171 25.24 2.99 7.73
CA ALA A 171 24.60 4.18 7.18
C ALA A 171 25.40 4.78 6.03
N LYS A 172 26.74 4.78 6.13
CA LYS A 172 27.66 5.29 5.12
C LYS A 172 27.64 4.50 3.82
N SER A 173 27.03 3.31 3.81
CA SER A 173 26.85 2.52 2.58
C SER A 173 25.78 3.10 1.65
N ILE A 174 24.96 4.05 2.13
CA ILE A 174 23.93 4.74 1.34
C ILE A 174 24.56 6.05 0.84
N LYS A 175 24.94 6.06 -0.43
CA LYS A 175 25.61 7.22 -1.06
C LYS A 175 24.68 7.99 -1.98
N LYS A 176 23.69 7.31 -2.56
CA LYS A 176 22.86 7.86 -3.64
C LYS A 176 21.41 7.49 -3.42
N VAL A 177 20.55 8.49 -3.48
CA VAL A 177 19.11 8.33 -3.37
C VAL A 177 18.40 9.13 -4.46
N ILE A 178 17.17 8.72 -4.75
CA ILE A 178 16.22 9.48 -5.55
C ILE A 178 15.15 9.98 -4.59
N THR A 179 14.89 11.27 -4.61
CA THR A 179 13.82 11.87 -3.81
C THR A 179 12.53 11.86 -4.63
N LEU A 180 11.55 11.09 -4.17
CA LEU A 180 10.26 10.99 -4.85
C LEU A 180 9.36 12.19 -4.55
N TRP A 181 9.36 12.61 -3.27
CA TRP A 181 8.72 13.83 -2.74
C TRP A 181 9.62 14.39 -1.65
N ASP A 182 9.28 15.52 -1.12
CA ASP A 182 10.10 16.25 -0.14
C ASP A 182 10.62 15.38 1.02
N TYR A 183 9.98 14.22 1.27
CA TYR A 183 10.26 13.37 2.44
C TYR A 183 10.42 11.88 2.13
N PHE A 184 10.30 11.42 0.88
CA PHE A 184 10.36 9.98 0.59
C PHE A 184 11.48 9.67 -0.39
N MET A 185 12.37 8.79 0.03
CA MET A 185 13.58 8.47 -0.70
C MET A 185 13.60 7.03 -1.21
N ILE A 186 14.25 6.82 -2.33
CA ILE A 186 14.51 5.51 -2.91
C ILE A 186 16.01 5.35 -3.01
N GLU A 187 16.56 4.31 -2.40
CA GLU A 187 17.98 3.98 -2.57
C GLU A 187 18.25 3.52 -3.99
N VAL A 188 19.28 4.11 -4.61
CA VAL A 188 19.79 3.68 -5.91
C VAL A 188 20.96 2.73 -5.67
N LYS A 189 20.82 1.52 -6.18
CA LYS A 189 21.92 0.55 -6.16
C LYS A 189 22.85 0.86 -7.34
N GLU A 190 24.14 0.96 -7.05
CA GLU A 190 25.19 0.96 -8.09
C GLU A 190 25.23 -0.37 -8.84
#